data_0703f39602e22eb592e0f238d0717e6c
#
_entry.id   0703f39602e22eb592e0f238d0717e6c
#
_cell.length_a   1.000
_cell.length_b   1.000
_cell.length_c   1.000
_cell.angle_alpha   90.00
_cell.angle_beta   90.00
_cell.angle_gamma   90.00
#
_symmetry.space_group_name_H-M   'P 1'
#
loop_
_entity.id
_entity.type
_entity.pdbx_description
1 polymer ?
#
loop_
_entity_poly.entity_id
_entity_poly.type
_entity_poly.pdbx_seq_one_letter_code
_entity_poly.pdbx_strand_id
1 'polypeptide(L)'
;MRALQRLFVTMTAALIALAIPVAAMAHEHRAVGAVEFTVGWLNEPTYAGSVNAVQVELARGGGPVTGASIQVVVIFGDRNGTQKSSALDLVPSDETPGKYTASIVPSRPGTYTFHVTGTAAGARIDQFFTSGDKTFDDPKDPTADEFPVKNPSAGQLAQRVDRTDARVTSLEPASSRSTIALIVGAIGVLLAIGAIVVGRR
;
A
#
# COMPACT_ATOMS: atom_id res chain seq x y z
N MET A 1 41.76 38.74 -18.95
CA MET A 1 41.91 37.64 -17.98
C MET A 1 41.03 37.79 -16.74
N ARG A 2 41.02 38.94 -16.04
CA ARG A 2 40.21 39.11 -14.80
C ARG A 2 38.68 39.06 -14.99
N ALA A 3 38.13 39.47 -16.13
CA ALA A 3 36.71 39.42 -16.43
C ALA A 3 36.25 37.96 -16.69
N LEU A 4 37.04 37.19 -17.40
CA LEU A 4 36.76 35.77 -17.66
C LEU A 4 36.81 34.93 -16.37
N GLN A 5 37.74 35.21 -15.48
CA GLN A 5 37.86 34.58 -14.18
C GLN A 5 36.64 34.88 -13.29
N ARG A 6 36.15 36.14 -13.30
CA ARG A 6 34.95 36.54 -12.55
C ARG A 6 33.69 35.84 -13.09
N LEU A 7 33.57 35.71 -14.42
CA LEU A 7 32.46 35.00 -15.05
C LEU A 7 32.45 33.49 -14.67
N PHE A 8 33.65 32.87 -14.65
CA PHE A 8 33.80 31.48 -14.26
C PHE A 8 33.42 31.22 -12.78
N VAL A 9 33.87 32.10 -11.87
CA VAL A 9 33.56 32.02 -10.45
C VAL A 9 32.07 32.22 -10.17
N THR A 10 31.42 33.16 -10.85
CA THR A 10 29.98 33.40 -10.68
C THR A 10 29.15 32.25 -11.26
N MET A 11 29.56 31.63 -12.38
CA MET A 11 28.87 30.48 -12.97
C MET A 11 29.03 29.22 -12.13
N THR A 12 30.22 29.01 -11.54
CA THR A 12 30.44 27.87 -10.62
C THR A 12 29.65 28.02 -9.32
N ALA A 13 29.58 29.23 -8.75
CA ALA A 13 28.77 29.51 -7.57
C ALA A 13 27.26 29.33 -7.84
N ALA A 14 26.77 29.72 -9.02
CA ALA A 14 25.38 29.50 -9.43
C ALA A 14 25.05 28.00 -9.61
N LEU A 15 26.00 27.22 -10.15
CA LEU A 15 25.82 25.76 -10.31
C LEU A 15 25.76 25.03 -8.94
N ILE A 16 26.58 25.46 -7.97
CA ILE A 16 26.58 24.92 -6.63
C ILE A 16 25.29 25.26 -5.87
N ALA A 17 24.73 26.45 -6.08
CA ALA A 17 23.47 26.85 -5.47
C ALA A 17 22.25 26.04 -5.98
N LEU A 18 22.29 25.45 -7.18
CA LEU A 18 21.24 24.60 -7.73
C LEU A 18 21.30 23.16 -7.19
N ALA A 19 22.37 22.76 -6.52
CA ALA A 19 22.58 21.40 -6.01
C ALA A 19 22.19 21.23 -4.53
N ILE A 20 21.34 22.13 -3.99
CA ILE A 20 20.81 21.94 -2.63
C ILE A 20 19.84 20.74 -2.68
N PRO A 21 20.15 19.60 -2.04
CA PRO A 21 19.22 18.50 -1.97
C PRO A 21 17.97 18.97 -1.23
N VAL A 22 16.81 18.85 -1.85
CA VAL A 22 15.53 18.95 -1.13
C VAL A 22 15.54 17.82 -0.13
N ALA A 23 15.56 18.13 1.17
CA ALA A 23 15.46 17.12 2.20
C ALA A 23 14.15 16.35 1.98
N ALA A 24 14.24 15.06 1.69
CA ALA A 24 13.08 14.19 1.72
C ALA A 24 12.56 14.18 3.16
N MET A 25 11.35 14.68 3.38
CA MET A 25 10.75 14.71 4.70
C MET A 25 10.11 13.34 4.95
N ALA A 26 10.75 12.57 5.83
CA ALA A 26 10.25 11.26 6.26
C ALA A 26 8.99 11.35 7.14
N HIS A 27 8.63 12.56 7.60
CA HIS A 27 7.49 12.79 8.49
C HIS A 27 6.82 14.11 8.18
N GLU A 28 5.49 14.16 8.34
CA GLU A 28 4.73 15.41 8.26
C GLU A 28 4.79 16.15 9.60
N HIS A 29 5.18 17.41 9.56
CA HIS A 29 5.16 18.31 10.73
C HIS A 29 3.99 19.28 10.62
N ARG A 30 3.13 19.29 11.64
CA ARG A 30 1.96 20.18 11.67
C ARG A 30 1.64 20.63 13.10
N ALA A 31 1.39 21.92 13.28
CA ALA A 31 0.85 22.46 14.53
C ALA A 31 -0.69 22.49 14.47
N VAL A 32 -1.33 21.99 15.51
CA VAL A 32 -2.79 22.04 15.71
C VAL A 32 -3.08 22.67 17.07
N GLY A 33 -3.44 23.92 17.07
CA GLY A 33 -3.51 24.71 18.29
C GLY A 33 -2.12 24.83 18.95
N ALA A 34 -1.98 24.38 20.19
CA ALA A 34 -0.73 24.40 20.92
C ALA A 34 0.04 23.08 20.87
N VAL A 35 -0.46 22.07 20.13
CA VAL A 35 0.16 20.74 19.98
C VAL A 35 0.81 20.64 18.62
N GLU A 36 2.06 20.27 18.60
CA GLU A 36 2.86 19.99 17.41
C GLU A 36 2.84 18.49 17.14
N PHE A 37 2.57 18.11 15.90
CA PHE A 37 2.52 16.74 15.42
C PHE A 37 3.71 16.47 14.49
N THR A 38 4.37 15.32 14.69
CA THR A 38 5.26 14.71 13.72
C THR A 38 4.72 13.33 13.40
N VAL A 39 4.24 13.13 12.16
CA VAL A 39 3.50 11.92 11.78
C VAL A 39 4.10 11.28 10.53
N GLY A 40 4.23 9.97 10.54
CA GLY A 40 4.72 9.18 9.41
C GLY A 40 4.74 7.68 9.70
N TRP A 41 5.50 6.96 8.93
CA TRP A 41 5.83 5.57 9.20
C TRP A 41 6.96 5.47 10.23
N LEU A 42 6.93 4.43 11.08
CA LEU A 42 7.99 4.19 12.06
C LEU A 42 9.32 3.86 11.37
N ASN A 43 9.27 3.07 10.31
CA ASN A 43 10.42 2.67 9.53
C ASN A 43 10.26 3.12 8.09
N GLU A 44 11.26 3.82 7.55
CA GLU A 44 11.32 4.25 6.15
C GLU A 44 12.64 3.80 5.50
N PRO A 45 12.62 3.43 4.21
CA PRO A 45 11.45 3.37 3.34
C PRO A 45 10.46 2.28 3.74
N THR A 46 9.16 2.57 3.62
CA THR A 46 8.10 1.59 3.87
C THR A 46 7.87 0.72 2.65
N TYR A 47 7.75 -0.60 2.84
CA TYR A 47 7.42 -1.55 1.77
C TYR A 47 6.08 -2.23 2.02
N ALA A 48 5.29 -2.38 0.95
CA ALA A 48 4.05 -3.14 1.00
C ALA A 48 4.32 -4.62 1.35
N GLY A 49 3.51 -5.17 2.26
CA GLY A 49 3.65 -6.53 2.75
C GLY A 49 4.61 -6.69 3.93
N SER A 50 5.33 -5.63 4.33
CA SER A 50 6.24 -5.65 5.48
C SER A 50 5.57 -5.08 6.73
N VAL A 51 5.91 -5.63 7.89
CA VAL A 51 5.47 -5.09 9.18
C VAL A 51 6.06 -3.70 9.39
N ASN A 52 5.23 -2.74 9.73
CA ASN A 52 5.61 -1.38 10.08
C ASN A 52 4.66 -0.86 11.19
N ALA A 53 4.73 0.42 11.50
CA ALA A 53 3.80 1.08 12.39
C ALA A 53 3.52 2.52 11.93
N VAL A 54 2.34 3.01 12.25
CA VAL A 54 2.07 4.46 12.26
C VAL A 54 2.80 5.04 13.45
N GLN A 55 3.58 6.10 13.23
CA GLN A 55 4.24 6.88 14.27
C GLN A 55 3.58 8.24 14.38
N VAL A 56 3.30 8.65 15.62
CA VAL A 56 2.82 10.00 15.96
C VAL A 56 3.68 10.51 17.13
N GLU A 57 4.40 11.59 16.91
CA GLU A 57 5.07 12.32 17.99
C GLU A 57 4.31 13.59 18.30
N LEU A 58 4.10 13.85 19.59
CA LEU A 58 3.37 14.99 20.09
C LEU A 58 4.27 15.85 20.98
N ALA A 59 4.35 17.14 20.66
CA ALA A 59 5.05 18.12 21.45
C ALA A 59 4.16 19.33 21.75
N ARG A 60 4.49 20.05 22.85
CA ARG A 60 3.86 21.30 23.21
C ARG A 60 4.87 22.24 23.85
N GLY A 61 5.10 23.40 23.24
CA GLY A 61 6.07 24.37 23.74
C GLY A 61 7.50 23.80 23.82
N GLY A 62 7.89 22.94 22.88
CA GLY A 62 9.19 22.28 22.81
C GLY A 62 9.36 21.06 23.73
N GLY A 63 8.36 20.72 24.55
CA GLY A 63 8.38 19.53 25.39
C GLY A 63 7.47 18.40 24.87
N PRO A 64 7.78 17.12 25.21
CA PRO A 64 6.96 16.00 24.78
C PRO A 64 5.60 16.00 25.49
N VAL A 65 4.55 15.63 24.77
CA VAL A 65 3.22 15.42 25.34
C VAL A 65 3.06 13.94 25.67
N THR A 66 3.08 13.61 26.95
CA THR A 66 2.82 12.26 27.47
C THR A 66 1.37 12.12 27.94
N GLY A 67 0.89 10.87 28.06
CA GLY A 67 -0.46 10.60 28.55
C GLY A 67 -1.58 10.97 27.56
N ALA A 68 -1.28 11.09 26.27
CA ALA A 68 -2.30 11.23 25.26
C ALA A 68 -3.10 9.91 25.12
N SER A 69 -4.42 10.03 24.92
CA SER A 69 -5.31 8.91 24.57
C SER A 69 -5.77 9.12 23.14
N ILE A 70 -5.02 8.52 22.20
CA ILE A 70 -5.21 8.69 20.76
C ILE A 70 -5.28 7.36 20.03
N GLN A 71 -6.06 7.34 18.98
CA GLN A 71 -6.23 6.21 18.06
C GLN A 71 -5.97 6.65 16.62
N VAL A 72 -5.66 5.71 15.75
CA VAL A 72 -5.53 5.94 14.32
C VAL A 72 -6.40 4.96 13.52
N VAL A 73 -7.11 5.48 12.52
CA VAL A 73 -7.70 4.70 11.43
C VAL A 73 -6.82 4.91 10.21
N VAL A 74 -6.29 3.83 9.65
CA VAL A 74 -5.48 3.87 8.43
C VAL A 74 -6.39 3.68 7.23
N ILE A 75 -6.32 4.61 6.28
CA ILE A 75 -7.15 4.66 5.07
C ILE A 75 -6.22 4.46 3.88
N PHE A 76 -6.55 3.53 2.97
CA PHE A 76 -5.86 3.41 1.69
C PHE A 76 -6.40 4.46 0.73
N GLY A 77 -5.50 5.30 0.19
CA GLY A 77 -5.82 6.49 -0.58
C GLY A 77 -5.89 7.76 0.27
N ASP A 78 -6.62 8.76 -0.24
CA ASP A 78 -6.87 10.00 0.46
C ASP A 78 -7.89 9.83 1.62
N ARG A 79 -8.24 10.91 2.30
CA ARG A 79 -9.20 10.89 3.42
C ARG A 79 -10.59 10.35 3.07
N ASN A 80 -10.95 10.30 1.79
CA ASN A 80 -12.23 9.78 1.28
C ASN A 80 -12.13 8.30 0.86
N GLY A 81 -10.96 7.68 0.98
CA GLY A 81 -10.74 6.28 0.67
C GLY A 81 -11.73 5.37 1.38
N THR A 82 -12.22 4.35 0.69
CA THR A 82 -13.24 3.42 1.21
C THR A 82 -12.64 2.24 1.97
N GLN A 83 -11.38 1.89 1.71
CA GLN A 83 -10.66 0.82 2.42
C GLN A 83 -10.03 1.40 3.69
N LYS A 84 -10.55 1.02 4.85
CA LYS A 84 -10.13 1.52 6.16
C LYS A 84 -9.82 0.36 7.10
N SER A 85 -8.81 0.54 7.95
CA SER A 85 -8.59 -0.37 9.07
C SER A 85 -9.67 -0.19 10.14
N SER A 86 -9.74 -1.10 11.11
CA SER A 86 -10.32 -0.78 12.41
C SER A 86 -9.53 0.35 13.09
N ALA A 87 -10.09 0.97 14.10
CA ALA A 87 -9.34 1.89 14.95
C ALA A 87 -8.24 1.12 15.70
N LEU A 88 -7.02 1.64 15.64
CA LEU A 88 -5.85 1.10 16.32
C LEU A 88 -5.43 2.06 17.42
N ASP A 89 -5.22 1.55 18.64
CA ASP A 89 -4.70 2.35 19.74
C ASP A 89 -3.24 2.74 19.45
N LEU A 90 -2.92 4.01 19.59
CA LEU A 90 -1.57 4.53 19.53
C LEU A 90 -0.91 4.39 20.91
N VAL A 91 -0.06 3.38 21.05
CA VAL A 91 0.61 3.02 22.31
C VAL A 91 1.82 3.92 22.54
N PRO A 92 2.00 4.51 23.74
CA PRO A 92 3.19 5.31 24.02
C PRO A 92 4.46 4.48 23.98
N SER A 93 5.55 5.08 23.49
CA SER A 93 6.88 4.48 23.53
C SER A 93 7.51 4.64 24.92
N ASP A 94 8.05 3.55 25.45
CA ASP A 94 8.81 3.58 26.72
C ASP A 94 10.17 4.29 26.56
N GLU A 95 10.75 4.28 25.36
CA GLU A 95 12.08 4.83 25.10
C GLU A 95 12.04 6.33 24.73
N THR A 96 10.96 6.78 24.09
CA THR A 96 10.87 8.15 23.58
C THR A 96 9.59 8.82 24.07
N PRO A 97 9.65 9.63 25.13
CA PRO A 97 8.49 10.37 25.61
C PRO A 97 7.84 11.21 24.51
N GLY A 98 6.50 11.19 24.42
CA GLY A 98 5.73 11.90 23.42
C GLY A 98 5.58 11.16 22.07
N LYS A 99 6.26 10.04 21.88
CA LYS A 99 6.10 9.17 20.72
C LYS A 99 5.05 8.09 21.00
N TYR A 100 4.18 7.88 20.03
CA TYR A 100 3.10 6.89 20.05
C TYR A 100 3.14 6.08 18.76
N THR A 101 2.92 4.77 18.84
CA THR A 101 2.96 3.88 17.66
C THR A 101 1.78 2.94 17.61
N ALA A 102 1.34 2.58 16.39
CA ALA A 102 0.35 1.54 16.15
C ALA A 102 0.83 0.62 15.02
N SER A 103 1.05 -0.66 15.32
CA SER A 103 1.56 -1.64 14.36
C SER A 103 0.53 -1.94 13.27
N ILE A 104 1.00 -2.00 12.02
CA ILE A 104 0.20 -2.33 10.85
C ILE A 104 1.09 -2.89 9.73
N VAL A 105 0.49 -3.66 8.82
CA VAL A 105 1.13 -4.09 7.58
C VAL A 105 0.42 -3.38 6.41
N PRO A 106 1.05 -2.39 5.76
CA PRO A 106 0.52 -1.84 4.53
C PRO A 106 0.60 -2.92 3.43
N SER A 107 -0.54 -3.44 2.99
CA SER A 107 -0.57 -4.59 2.07
C SER A 107 -0.46 -4.21 0.59
N ARG A 108 -0.50 -2.92 0.26
CA ARG A 108 -0.43 -2.38 -1.11
C ARG A 108 0.51 -1.19 -1.18
N PRO A 109 1.26 -1.01 -2.28
CA PRO A 109 1.96 0.24 -2.54
C PRO A 109 0.97 1.36 -2.87
N GLY A 110 1.37 2.61 -2.63
CA GLY A 110 0.59 3.81 -2.93
C GLY A 110 0.20 4.60 -1.70
N THR A 111 -0.65 5.59 -1.89
CA THR A 111 -1.01 6.60 -0.89
C THR A 111 -1.80 6.02 0.28
N TYR A 112 -1.44 6.46 1.49
CA TYR A 112 -2.14 6.16 2.74
C TYR A 112 -2.47 7.44 3.50
N THR A 113 -3.61 7.44 4.19
CA THR A 113 -4.02 8.53 5.08
C THR A 113 -4.20 7.99 6.50
N PHE A 114 -3.61 8.66 7.47
CA PHE A 114 -3.77 8.39 8.90
C PHE A 114 -4.78 9.37 9.47
N HIS A 115 -5.93 8.88 9.91
CA HIS A 115 -6.92 9.67 10.65
C HIS A 115 -6.69 9.46 12.13
N VAL A 116 -6.04 10.44 12.76
CA VAL A 116 -5.71 10.42 14.21
C VAL A 116 -6.81 11.14 14.99
N THR A 117 -7.37 10.43 15.97
CA THR A 117 -8.46 10.96 16.82
C THR A 117 -8.16 10.70 18.29
N GLY A 118 -8.78 11.48 19.17
CA GLY A 118 -8.66 11.30 20.62
C GLY A 118 -8.41 12.59 21.38
N THR A 119 -7.57 12.52 22.43
CA THR A 119 -7.24 13.68 23.27
C THR A 119 -5.73 13.71 23.57
N ALA A 120 -5.12 14.89 23.51
CA ALA A 120 -3.74 15.14 23.87
C ALA A 120 -3.60 16.53 24.51
N ALA A 121 -2.85 16.63 25.60
CA ALA A 121 -2.64 17.88 26.35
C ALA A 121 -3.94 18.64 26.68
N GLY A 122 -5.05 17.91 26.95
CA GLY A 122 -6.36 18.47 27.24
C GLY A 122 -7.16 18.97 26.02
N ALA A 123 -6.61 18.84 24.80
CA ALA A 123 -7.28 19.20 23.55
C ALA A 123 -7.82 17.97 22.83
N ARG A 124 -8.97 18.13 22.15
CA ARG A 124 -9.49 17.12 21.23
C ARG A 124 -8.67 17.11 19.94
N ILE A 125 -8.31 15.91 19.50
CA ILE A 125 -7.59 15.66 18.25
C ILE A 125 -8.55 15.01 17.26
N ASP A 126 -8.54 15.53 16.02
CA ASP A 126 -9.27 15.00 14.87
C ASP A 126 -8.54 15.49 13.62
N GLN A 127 -7.52 14.73 13.18
CA GLN A 127 -6.60 15.18 12.16
C GLN A 127 -6.32 14.08 11.13
N PHE A 128 -6.17 14.49 9.87
CA PHE A 128 -5.80 13.63 8.75
C PHE A 128 -4.39 13.96 8.27
N PHE A 129 -3.55 12.95 8.12
CA PHE A 129 -2.18 13.04 7.59
C PHE A 129 -2.08 12.09 6.40
N THR A 130 -1.75 12.60 5.22
CA THR A 130 -1.74 11.83 3.98
C THR A 130 -0.32 11.73 3.44
N SER A 131 0.13 10.52 3.10
CA SER A 131 1.44 10.28 2.50
C SER A 131 1.56 10.91 1.11
N GLY A 132 2.77 11.29 0.72
CA GLY A 132 3.08 11.90 -0.58
C GLY A 132 4.37 12.73 -0.54
N ASP A 133 4.71 13.34 -1.66
CA ASP A 133 6.00 14.00 -1.92
C ASP A 133 6.42 15.07 -0.90
N LYS A 134 5.48 15.62 -0.12
CA LYS A 134 5.72 16.73 0.83
C LYS A 134 5.47 16.34 2.29
N THR A 135 5.19 15.08 2.54
CA THR A 135 4.85 14.57 3.85
C THR A 135 5.73 13.37 4.18
N PHE A 136 5.18 12.21 4.44
CA PHE A 136 5.90 10.95 4.59
C PHE A 136 5.68 10.08 3.36
N ASP A 137 6.62 9.20 3.05
CA ASP A 137 6.63 8.43 1.81
C ASP A 137 5.44 7.46 1.70
N ASP A 138 4.96 7.26 0.46
CA ASP A 138 4.06 6.17 0.13
C ASP A 138 4.78 4.81 0.29
N PRO A 139 4.11 3.76 0.82
CA PRO A 139 4.64 2.40 0.76
C PRO A 139 4.99 1.98 -0.67
N LYS A 140 6.23 1.51 -0.86
CA LYS A 140 6.80 1.10 -2.15
C LYS A 140 6.50 -0.37 -2.46
N ASP A 141 6.51 -0.72 -3.74
CA ASP A 141 6.50 -2.12 -4.16
C ASP A 141 7.87 -2.74 -3.85
N PRO A 142 7.97 -3.79 -3.00
CA PRO A 142 9.24 -4.40 -2.64
C PRO A 142 9.97 -5.02 -3.83
N THR A 143 9.26 -5.40 -4.90
CA THR A 143 9.86 -6.05 -6.07
C THR A 143 10.87 -5.17 -6.81
N ALA A 144 10.83 -3.85 -6.59
CA ALA A 144 11.82 -2.93 -7.16
C ALA A 144 13.24 -3.21 -6.65
N ASP A 145 13.36 -3.54 -5.35
CA ASP A 145 14.62 -3.67 -4.62
C ASP A 145 15.00 -5.13 -4.31
N GLU A 146 14.20 -6.11 -4.78
CA GLU A 146 14.51 -7.54 -4.58
C GLU A 146 15.74 -8.00 -5.36
N PHE A 147 16.61 -8.75 -4.69
CA PHE A 147 17.81 -9.40 -5.24
C PHE A 147 18.00 -10.78 -4.57
N PRO A 148 18.51 -11.81 -5.26
CA PRO A 148 18.98 -11.87 -6.67
C PRO A 148 17.87 -12.09 -7.70
N VAL A 149 16.66 -12.43 -7.26
CA VAL A 149 15.50 -12.71 -8.13
C VAL A 149 14.32 -11.88 -7.70
N LYS A 150 13.68 -11.23 -8.65
CA LYS A 150 12.42 -10.51 -8.39
C LYS A 150 11.26 -11.50 -8.36
N ASN A 151 10.57 -11.58 -7.23
CA ASN A 151 9.38 -12.40 -7.08
C ASN A 151 8.14 -11.67 -7.58
N PRO A 152 7.13 -12.38 -8.11
CA PRO A 152 5.86 -11.73 -8.42
C PRO A 152 5.22 -11.16 -7.14
N SER A 153 4.74 -9.92 -7.19
CA SER A 153 4.01 -9.34 -6.06
C SER A 153 2.73 -10.15 -5.75
N ALA A 154 2.22 -10.03 -4.52
CA ALA A 154 0.95 -10.67 -4.13
C ALA A 154 -0.19 -10.32 -5.08
N GLY A 155 -0.24 -9.07 -5.58
CA GLY A 155 -1.22 -8.64 -6.57
C GLY A 155 -1.05 -9.31 -7.94
N GLN A 156 0.20 -9.52 -8.38
CA GLN A 156 0.47 -10.27 -9.62
C GLN A 156 0.11 -11.75 -9.50
N LEU A 157 0.36 -12.35 -8.33
CA LEU A 157 -0.04 -13.73 -8.05
C LEU A 157 -1.57 -13.86 -8.03
N ALA A 158 -2.29 -12.96 -7.35
CA ALA A 158 -3.75 -12.93 -7.35
C ALA A 158 -4.32 -12.85 -8.78
N GLN A 159 -3.81 -11.93 -9.61
CA GLN A 159 -4.23 -11.82 -11.01
C GLN A 159 -3.91 -13.07 -11.85
N ARG A 160 -2.85 -13.82 -11.53
CA ARG A 160 -2.57 -15.12 -12.20
C ARG A 160 -3.57 -16.17 -11.79
N VAL A 161 -3.90 -16.24 -10.50
CA VAL A 161 -4.93 -17.16 -9.97
C VAL A 161 -6.28 -16.86 -10.62
N ASP A 162 -6.75 -15.62 -10.60
CA ASP A 162 -8.02 -15.21 -11.22
C ASP A 162 -8.09 -15.61 -12.71
N ARG A 163 -7.01 -15.41 -13.46
CA ARG A 163 -6.94 -15.80 -14.87
C ARG A 163 -6.96 -17.32 -15.05
N THR A 164 -6.37 -18.06 -14.13
CA THR A 164 -6.37 -19.52 -14.18
C THR A 164 -7.76 -20.06 -13.87
N ASP A 165 -8.42 -19.52 -12.84
CA ASP A 165 -9.79 -19.88 -12.47
C ASP A 165 -10.78 -19.57 -13.61
N ALA A 166 -10.67 -18.41 -14.25
CA ALA A 166 -11.48 -18.07 -15.41
C ALA A 166 -11.28 -19.06 -16.58
N ARG A 167 -10.06 -19.56 -16.79
CA ARG A 167 -9.78 -20.59 -17.81
C ARG A 167 -10.38 -21.93 -17.43
N VAL A 168 -10.24 -22.37 -16.19
CA VAL A 168 -10.83 -23.62 -15.69
C VAL A 168 -12.35 -23.57 -15.85
N THR A 169 -13.00 -22.51 -15.39
CA THR A 169 -14.44 -22.31 -15.52
C THR A 169 -14.91 -22.29 -16.98
N SER A 170 -14.10 -21.76 -17.89
CA SER A 170 -14.42 -21.76 -19.33
C SER A 170 -14.28 -23.13 -20.00
N LEU A 171 -13.46 -24.03 -19.43
CA LEU A 171 -13.25 -25.38 -19.96
C LEU A 171 -14.27 -26.41 -19.45
N GLU A 172 -14.84 -26.20 -18.26
CA GLU A 172 -15.83 -27.13 -17.68
C GLU A 172 -17.04 -27.39 -18.57
N PRO A 173 -17.73 -26.41 -19.15
CA PRO A 173 -18.88 -26.66 -20.02
C PRO A 173 -18.50 -27.33 -21.34
N ALA A 174 -17.27 -27.18 -21.82
CA ALA A 174 -16.80 -27.82 -23.05
C ALA A 174 -16.56 -29.32 -22.87
N SER A 175 -15.98 -29.73 -21.73
CA SER A 175 -15.74 -31.15 -21.42
C SER A 175 -17.03 -31.91 -21.18
N SER A 176 -18.00 -31.33 -20.47
CA SER A 176 -19.32 -31.95 -20.22
C SER A 176 -20.13 -32.11 -21.52
N ARG A 177 -20.12 -31.12 -22.39
CA ARG A 177 -20.82 -31.19 -23.70
C ARG A 177 -20.18 -32.21 -24.64
N SER A 178 -18.87 -32.30 -24.64
CA SER A 178 -18.12 -33.28 -25.44
C SER A 178 -18.42 -34.72 -24.99
N THR A 179 -18.48 -34.96 -23.69
CA THR A 179 -18.80 -36.28 -23.13
C THR A 179 -20.25 -36.66 -23.42
N ILE A 180 -21.22 -35.77 -23.29
CA ILE A 180 -22.62 -36.00 -23.61
C ILE A 180 -22.78 -36.24 -25.11
N ALA A 181 -22.11 -35.50 -25.98
CA ALA A 181 -22.18 -35.73 -27.43
C ALA A 181 -21.62 -37.09 -27.85
N LEU A 182 -20.52 -37.57 -27.20
CA LEU A 182 -19.97 -38.92 -27.40
C LEU A 182 -20.94 -40.01 -26.96
N ILE A 183 -21.59 -39.88 -25.82
CA ILE A 183 -22.56 -40.84 -25.32
C ILE A 183 -23.78 -40.90 -26.24
N VAL A 184 -24.34 -39.78 -26.65
CA VAL A 184 -25.48 -39.71 -27.57
C VAL A 184 -25.12 -40.27 -28.94
N GLY A 185 -23.92 -39.99 -29.46
CA GLY A 185 -23.42 -40.57 -30.70
C GLY A 185 -23.29 -42.12 -30.64
N ALA A 186 -22.74 -42.63 -29.55
CA ALA A 186 -22.62 -44.08 -29.36
C ALA A 186 -23.98 -44.82 -29.29
N ILE A 187 -24.96 -44.21 -28.60
CA ILE A 187 -26.34 -44.73 -28.53
C ILE A 187 -26.98 -44.73 -29.92
N GLY A 188 -26.79 -43.66 -30.68
CA GLY A 188 -27.33 -43.56 -32.04
C GLY A 188 -26.79 -44.61 -32.99
N VAL A 189 -25.50 -44.93 -32.92
CA VAL A 189 -24.86 -45.99 -33.70
C VAL A 189 -25.41 -47.38 -33.33
N LEU A 190 -25.58 -47.65 -32.04
CA LEU A 190 -26.13 -48.92 -31.56
C LEU A 190 -27.60 -49.15 -32.03
N LEU A 191 -28.41 -48.10 -32.02
CA LEU A 191 -29.79 -48.16 -32.50
C LEU A 191 -29.84 -48.39 -34.03
N ALA A 192 -28.98 -47.77 -34.79
CA ALA A 192 -28.88 -47.95 -36.27
C ALA A 192 -28.48 -49.39 -36.62
N ILE A 193 -27.51 -49.98 -35.90
CA ILE A 193 -27.11 -51.37 -36.12
C ILE A 193 -28.25 -52.31 -35.76
N GLY A 194 -28.97 -52.05 -34.68
CA GLY A 194 -30.15 -52.84 -34.26
C GLY A 194 -31.25 -52.84 -35.32
N ALA A 195 -31.56 -51.68 -35.90
CA ALA A 195 -32.55 -51.54 -36.94
C ALA A 195 -32.21 -52.31 -38.24
N ILE A 196 -30.93 -52.34 -38.62
CA ILE A 196 -30.44 -53.07 -39.80
C ILE A 196 -30.55 -54.59 -39.58
N VAL A 197 -30.27 -55.08 -38.36
CA VAL A 197 -30.37 -56.49 -38.04
C VAL A 197 -31.81 -56.99 -38.01
N VAL A 198 -32.72 -56.19 -37.46
CA VAL A 198 -34.18 -56.55 -37.37
C VAL A 198 -34.85 -56.45 -38.74
N GLY A 199 -34.48 -55.49 -39.59
CA GLY A 199 -35.05 -55.29 -40.91
C GLY A 199 -34.61 -56.33 -41.98
N ARG A 200 -33.67 -57.24 -41.64
CA ARG A 200 -33.18 -58.33 -42.51
C ARG A 200 -33.80 -59.70 -42.19
N ARG A 201 -34.73 -59.75 -41.28
CA ARG A 201 -35.57 -60.94 -41.02
C ARG A 201 -36.97 -60.74 -41.65
#